data_644d9c13bdc1827e219a9dcb0b36f225
#
_entry.id   644d9c13bdc1827e219a9dcb0b36f225
#
_cell.length_a   1.000
_cell.length_b   1.000
_cell.length_c   1.000
_cell.angle_alpha   90.00
_cell.angle_beta   90.00
_cell.angle_gamma   90.00
#
_symmetry.space_group_name_H-M   'P 1'
#
loop_
_entity.id
_entity.type
_entity.pdbx_description
1 polymer ?
#
loop_
_entity_poly.entity_id
_entity_poly.type
_entity_poly.pdbx_seq_one_letter_code
_entity_poly.pdbx_strand_id
1 'polypeptide(L)'
;MKNLFAKIADRYDTMNRIMSLGLDRLWRRSALKRIELPGRCKILDLACGTGDFTAELARLWPNAETIGVDLTPEMLDIAREKLSGIPNVAYLTGDAQNLSMLKSDEFSLIVCAFGFRNFPDKAKALSECHRLLAGGGRLVVLELFRPTSRIAGMLVNTWLAVVSRLFASDASTEYRYLRRSVANTVTAAEFIATAEDCGFSLCRNSFFPPAATCMTLKKEQHS
;
A
#
# COMPACT_ATOMS: atom_id res chain seq x y z
N MET A 1 3.94 -0.48 -16.63
CA MET A 1 3.48 -1.02 -15.33
C MET A 1 2.07 -1.58 -15.42
N LYS A 2 1.05 -0.81 -15.80
CA LYS A 2 -0.34 -1.25 -15.93
C LYS A 2 -0.49 -2.60 -16.66
N ASN A 3 0.15 -2.78 -17.81
CA ASN A 3 0.07 -4.03 -18.60
C ASN A 3 0.68 -5.26 -17.90
N LEU A 4 1.61 -5.09 -16.96
CA LEU A 4 2.15 -6.20 -16.18
C LEU A 4 1.14 -6.66 -15.13
N PHE A 5 0.58 -5.72 -14.36
CA PHE A 5 -0.40 -6.03 -13.33
C PHE A 5 -1.69 -6.61 -13.89
N ALA A 6 -2.16 -6.13 -15.05
CA ALA A 6 -3.30 -6.72 -15.74
C ALA A 6 -3.06 -8.20 -16.12
N LYS A 7 -1.85 -8.55 -16.59
CA LYS A 7 -1.51 -9.93 -16.97
C LYS A 7 -1.40 -10.90 -15.80
N ILE A 8 -1.07 -10.42 -14.62
CA ILE A 8 -0.84 -11.26 -13.43
C ILE A 8 -1.98 -11.20 -12.42
N ALA A 9 -3.07 -10.45 -12.72
CA ALA A 9 -4.13 -10.17 -11.77
C ALA A 9 -4.69 -11.44 -11.12
N ASP A 10 -4.97 -12.48 -11.90
CA ASP A 10 -5.51 -13.77 -11.41
C ASP A 10 -4.56 -14.52 -10.47
N ARG A 11 -3.25 -14.28 -10.57
CA ARG A 11 -2.23 -14.96 -9.76
C ARG A 11 -1.61 -14.04 -8.70
N TYR A 12 -1.99 -12.76 -8.71
CA TYR A 12 -1.35 -11.71 -7.90
C TYR A 12 -1.37 -12.02 -6.40
N ASP A 13 -2.51 -12.43 -5.87
CA ASP A 13 -2.64 -12.75 -4.44
C ASP A 13 -1.81 -13.96 -4.04
N THR A 14 -1.81 -14.99 -4.87
CA THR A 14 -0.99 -16.19 -4.65
C THR A 14 0.48 -15.84 -4.67
N MET A 15 0.92 -15.02 -5.63
CA MET A 15 2.31 -14.57 -5.73
C MET A 15 2.73 -13.73 -4.52
N ASN A 16 1.91 -12.75 -4.10
CA ASN A 16 2.21 -11.94 -2.92
C ASN A 16 2.32 -12.81 -1.65
N ARG A 17 1.42 -13.77 -1.51
CA ARG A 17 1.45 -14.71 -0.39
C ARG A 17 2.71 -15.57 -0.38
N ILE A 18 3.12 -16.08 -1.54
CA ILE A 18 4.35 -16.83 -1.71
C ILE A 18 5.57 -15.94 -1.43
N MET A 19 5.65 -14.77 -2.05
CA MET A 19 6.77 -13.85 -1.89
C MET A 19 6.92 -13.30 -0.47
N SER A 20 5.82 -13.17 0.27
CA SER A 20 5.83 -12.78 1.68
C SER A 20 5.94 -13.96 2.66
N LEU A 21 5.96 -15.21 2.17
CA LEU A 21 5.81 -16.42 2.99
C LEU A 21 4.53 -16.39 3.85
N GLY A 22 3.45 -15.77 3.33
CA GLY A 22 2.19 -15.59 4.03
C GLY A 22 2.17 -14.47 5.07
N LEU A 23 3.29 -13.75 5.27
CA LEU A 23 3.41 -12.68 6.26
C LEU A 23 2.65 -11.40 5.86
N ASP A 24 2.30 -11.23 4.60
CA ASP A 24 1.60 -10.06 4.07
C ASP A 24 0.30 -9.74 4.83
N ARG A 25 -0.48 -10.76 5.19
CA ARG A 25 -1.70 -10.62 6.00
C ARG A 25 -1.39 -10.12 7.41
N LEU A 26 -0.35 -10.71 8.03
CA LEU A 26 0.08 -10.31 9.37
C LEU A 26 0.59 -8.87 9.37
N TRP A 27 1.35 -8.48 8.34
CA TRP A 27 1.85 -7.12 8.19
C TRP A 27 0.73 -6.11 8.01
N ARG A 28 -0.29 -6.39 7.16
CA ARG A 28 -1.46 -5.52 6.98
C ARG A 28 -2.22 -5.33 8.29
N ARG A 29 -2.52 -6.41 9.02
CA ARG A 29 -3.17 -6.33 10.34
C ARG A 29 -2.35 -5.55 11.35
N SER A 30 -1.04 -5.77 11.36
CA SER A 30 -0.13 -5.09 12.27
C SER A 30 0.04 -3.60 11.94
N ALA A 31 -0.08 -3.24 10.67
CA ALA A 31 -0.06 -1.86 10.21
C ALA A 31 -1.24 -1.04 10.79
N LEU A 32 -2.40 -1.69 10.95
CA LEU A 32 -3.63 -1.06 11.45
C LEU A 32 -3.75 -1.06 12.98
N LYS A 33 -2.87 -1.78 13.69
CA LYS A 33 -2.85 -1.75 15.15
C LYS A 33 -2.64 -0.33 15.66
N ARG A 34 -3.47 0.11 16.61
CA ARG A 34 -3.45 1.45 17.20
C ARG A 34 -3.95 2.58 16.27
N ILE A 35 -4.63 2.23 15.17
CA ILE A 35 -5.40 3.19 14.39
C ILE A 35 -6.80 3.24 14.98
N GLU A 36 -7.15 4.38 15.55
CA GLU A 36 -8.49 4.68 16.04
C GLU A 36 -9.16 5.63 15.07
N LEU A 37 -10.37 5.30 14.66
CA LEU A 37 -11.16 6.09 13.73
C LEU A 37 -12.50 6.47 14.35
N PRO A 38 -13.08 7.62 13.98
CA PRO A 38 -14.44 7.98 14.36
C PRO A 38 -15.44 6.95 13.82
N GLY A 39 -16.58 6.77 14.48
CA GLY A 39 -17.54 5.71 14.18
C GLY A 39 -18.08 5.74 12.74
N ARG A 40 -18.26 6.94 12.17
CA ARG A 40 -18.56 7.14 10.74
C ARG A 40 -17.46 7.96 10.11
N CYS A 41 -16.77 7.38 9.16
CA CYS A 41 -15.66 8.04 8.47
C CYS A 41 -15.46 7.42 7.08
N LYS A 42 -14.58 8.03 6.29
CA LYS A 42 -14.15 7.49 5.00
C LYS A 42 -12.71 7.00 5.08
N ILE A 43 -12.47 5.86 4.46
CA ILE A 43 -11.16 5.24 4.34
C ILE A 43 -10.83 5.06 2.86
N LEU A 44 -9.61 5.40 2.46
CA LEU A 44 -9.11 5.18 1.12
C LEU A 44 -8.03 4.09 1.15
N ASP A 45 -8.20 3.04 0.35
CA ASP A 45 -7.17 2.06 0.05
C ASP A 45 -6.54 2.39 -1.31
N LEU A 46 -5.35 2.98 -1.29
CA LEU A 46 -4.66 3.50 -2.46
C LEU A 46 -3.77 2.42 -3.08
N ALA A 47 -3.91 2.19 -4.39
CA ALA A 47 -3.36 1.04 -5.11
C ALA A 47 -3.83 -0.29 -4.48
N CYS A 48 -5.15 -0.43 -4.33
CA CYS A 48 -5.78 -1.51 -3.59
C CYS A 48 -5.61 -2.90 -4.25
N GLY A 49 -5.24 -2.95 -5.53
CA GLY A 49 -5.08 -4.19 -6.29
C GLY A 49 -6.36 -5.03 -6.27
N THR A 50 -6.24 -6.28 -5.88
CA THR A 50 -7.33 -7.25 -5.78
C THR A 50 -8.14 -7.14 -4.47
N GLY A 51 -7.95 -6.07 -3.68
CA GLY A 51 -8.78 -5.74 -2.53
C GLY A 51 -8.45 -6.45 -1.22
N ASP A 52 -7.31 -7.11 -1.08
CA ASP A 52 -6.95 -7.82 0.17
C ASP A 52 -6.87 -6.88 1.38
N PHE A 53 -6.34 -5.67 1.21
CA PHE A 53 -6.30 -4.70 2.31
C PHE A 53 -7.66 -4.04 2.50
N THR A 54 -8.38 -3.74 1.42
CA THR A 54 -9.76 -3.24 1.44
C THR A 54 -10.67 -4.15 2.27
N ALA A 55 -10.55 -5.48 2.11
CA ALA A 55 -11.30 -6.47 2.89
C ALA A 55 -11.00 -6.38 4.39
N GLU A 56 -9.75 -6.20 4.76
CA GLU A 56 -9.36 -6.07 6.17
C GLU A 56 -9.87 -4.75 6.77
N LEU A 57 -9.84 -3.65 6.01
CA LEU A 57 -10.38 -2.35 6.42
C LEU A 57 -11.88 -2.42 6.65
N ALA A 58 -12.64 -2.96 5.70
CA ALA A 58 -14.09 -3.10 5.80
C ALA A 58 -14.52 -3.98 6.99
N ARG A 59 -13.73 -5.02 7.29
CA ARG A 59 -13.95 -5.90 8.45
C ARG A 59 -13.68 -5.21 9.77
N LEU A 60 -12.62 -4.40 9.87
CA LEU A 60 -12.22 -3.71 11.10
C LEU A 60 -13.12 -2.52 11.41
N TRP A 61 -13.59 -1.83 10.39
CA TRP A 61 -14.43 -0.63 10.50
C TRP A 61 -15.69 -0.77 9.66
N PRO A 62 -16.65 -1.62 10.07
CA PRO A 62 -17.86 -1.90 9.30
C PRO A 62 -18.78 -0.69 9.10
N ASN A 63 -18.64 0.33 9.94
CA ASN A 63 -19.39 1.59 9.85
C ASN A 63 -18.69 2.66 9.01
N ALA A 64 -17.47 2.42 8.55
CA ALA A 64 -16.75 3.32 7.67
C ALA A 64 -17.07 3.01 6.20
N GLU A 65 -17.13 4.06 5.37
CA GLU A 65 -17.13 3.92 3.92
C GLU A 65 -15.70 3.68 3.44
N THR A 66 -15.42 2.54 2.82
CA THR A 66 -14.10 2.19 2.31
C THR A 66 -14.09 2.30 0.80
N ILE A 67 -13.19 3.09 0.25
CA ILE A 67 -13.00 3.26 -1.20
C ILE A 67 -11.65 2.67 -1.59
N GLY A 68 -11.65 1.65 -2.45
CA GLY A 68 -10.45 1.11 -3.08
C GLY A 68 -10.18 1.82 -4.41
N VAL A 69 -8.95 2.31 -4.59
CA VAL A 69 -8.52 2.92 -5.87
C VAL A 69 -7.34 2.15 -6.42
N ASP A 70 -7.42 1.78 -7.69
CA ASP A 70 -6.30 1.21 -8.46
C ASP A 70 -6.27 1.74 -9.89
N LEU A 71 -5.09 1.76 -10.48
CA LEU A 71 -4.90 2.18 -11.87
C LEU A 71 -5.33 1.09 -12.88
N THR A 72 -5.43 -0.16 -12.42
CA THR A 72 -5.62 -1.37 -13.22
C THR A 72 -7.05 -1.89 -13.08
N PRO A 73 -7.93 -1.69 -14.08
CA PRO A 73 -9.33 -2.14 -13.99
C PRO A 73 -9.47 -3.64 -13.73
N GLU A 74 -8.59 -4.48 -14.31
CA GLU A 74 -8.60 -5.93 -14.16
C GLU A 74 -8.38 -6.36 -12.70
N MET A 75 -7.57 -5.61 -11.94
CA MET A 75 -7.42 -5.81 -10.50
C MET A 75 -8.71 -5.49 -9.74
N LEU A 76 -9.37 -4.39 -10.13
CA LEU A 76 -10.62 -3.96 -9.50
C LEU A 76 -11.78 -4.90 -9.80
N ASP A 77 -11.79 -5.58 -10.95
CA ASP A 77 -12.82 -6.58 -11.27
C ASP A 77 -12.72 -7.78 -10.31
N ILE A 78 -11.51 -8.26 -10.03
CA ILE A 78 -11.25 -9.29 -9.02
C ILE A 78 -11.64 -8.80 -7.61
N ALA A 79 -11.32 -7.55 -7.29
CA ALA A 79 -11.66 -6.97 -5.99
C ALA A 79 -13.19 -6.86 -5.80
N ARG A 80 -13.94 -6.46 -6.83
CA ARG A 80 -15.40 -6.39 -6.82
C ARG A 80 -16.03 -7.76 -6.63
N GLU A 81 -15.53 -8.78 -7.33
CA GLU A 81 -15.99 -10.15 -7.18
C GLU A 81 -15.70 -10.68 -5.77
N LYS A 82 -14.47 -10.53 -5.29
CA LYS A 82 -14.02 -11.00 -3.97
C LYS A 82 -14.81 -10.38 -2.81
N LEU A 83 -15.19 -9.10 -2.91
CA LEU A 83 -15.91 -8.37 -1.87
C LEU A 83 -17.37 -8.09 -2.25
N SER A 84 -17.92 -8.85 -3.19
CA SER A 84 -19.34 -8.79 -3.55
C SER A 84 -20.19 -9.02 -2.31
N GLY A 85 -21.16 -8.13 -2.06
CA GLY A 85 -22.03 -8.22 -0.87
C GLY A 85 -21.51 -7.52 0.40
N ILE A 86 -20.34 -6.88 0.37
CA ILE A 86 -19.89 -5.99 1.44
C ILE A 86 -20.37 -4.56 1.14
N PRO A 87 -21.39 -4.04 1.85
CA PRO A 87 -22.12 -2.85 1.42
C PRO A 87 -21.36 -1.55 1.60
N ASN A 88 -20.34 -1.53 2.44
CA ASN A 88 -19.54 -0.33 2.77
C ASN A 88 -18.25 -0.22 1.95
N VAL A 89 -18.15 -0.94 0.83
CA VAL A 89 -16.98 -0.92 -0.06
C VAL A 89 -17.36 -0.43 -1.44
N ALA A 90 -16.58 0.51 -1.99
CA ALA A 90 -16.67 0.97 -3.36
C ALA A 90 -15.28 0.92 -4.03
N TYR A 91 -15.25 0.85 -5.37
CA TYR A 91 -14.02 0.79 -6.15
C TYR A 91 -14.03 1.82 -7.28
N LEU A 92 -12.90 2.54 -7.43
CA LEU A 92 -12.69 3.55 -8.48
C LEU A 92 -11.39 3.27 -9.23
N THR A 93 -11.42 3.37 -10.55
CA THR A 93 -10.20 3.38 -11.34
C THR A 93 -9.59 4.78 -11.29
N GLY A 94 -8.33 4.90 -10.87
CA GLY A 94 -7.66 6.19 -10.74
C GLY A 94 -6.15 6.09 -10.59
N ASP A 95 -5.48 7.18 -10.95
CA ASP A 95 -4.03 7.35 -10.70
C ASP A 95 -3.84 7.96 -9.31
N ALA A 96 -3.08 7.28 -8.45
CA ALA A 96 -2.73 7.75 -7.11
C ALA A 96 -2.12 9.15 -7.06
N GLN A 97 -1.56 9.62 -8.18
CA GLN A 97 -0.97 10.94 -8.32
C GLN A 97 -1.98 12.03 -8.72
N ASN A 98 -3.21 11.65 -9.07
CA ASN A 98 -4.27 12.57 -9.46
C ASN A 98 -5.64 11.92 -9.29
N LEU A 99 -6.27 12.17 -8.16
CA LEU A 99 -7.60 11.70 -7.80
C LEU A 99 -8.60 12.87 -7.71
N SER A 100 -8.56 13.75 -8.70
CA SER A 100 -9.40 14.98 -8.77
C SER A 100 -10.90 14.70 -8.68
N MET A 101 -11.32 13.43 -8.91
CA MET A 101 -12.71 13.00 -8.70
C MET A 101 -13.09 12.86 -7.22
N LEU A 102 -12.10 12.81 -6.31
CA LEU A 102 -12.31 12.74 -4.86
C LEU A 102 -12.13 14.13 -4.23
N LYS A 103 -12.97 14.45 -3.26
CA LYS A 103 -12.95 15.75 -2.58
C LYS A 103 -11.78 15.84 -1.62
N SER A 104 -11.30 17.07 -1.41
CA SER A 104 -10.31 17.38 -0.38
C SER A 104 -10.90 17.19 1.02
N ASP A 105 -10.03 16.89 1.99
CA ASP A 105 -10.35 16.83 3.44
C ASP A 105 -11.47 15.83 3.80
N GLU A 106 -11.61 14.75 3.05
CA GLU A 106 -12.75 13.83 3.19
C GLU A 106 -12.39 12.53 3.94
N PHE A 107 -11.12 12.10 3.90
CA PHE A 107 -10.70 10.80 4.42
C PHE A 107 -10.05 10.92 5.81
N SER A 108 -10.50 10.10 6.76
CA SER A 108 -9.87 9.99 8.08
C SER A 108 -8.64 9.08 8.07
N LEU A 109 -8.60 8.14 7.12
CA LEU A 109 -7.50 7.22 6.91
C LEU A 109 -7.27 6.99 5.43
N ILE A 110 -6.01 7.08 5.01
CA ILE A 110 -5.56 6.54 3.73
C ILE A 110 -4.55 5.42 4.04
N VAL A 111 -4.68 4.29 3.37
CA VAL A 111 -3.70 3.21 3.43
C VAL A 111 -3.11 2.97 2.05
N CYS A 112 -1.86 2.54 2.00
CA CYS A 112 -1.22 2.06 0.77
C CYS A 112 -0.27 0.93 1.11
N ALA A 113 -0.55 -0.29 0.64
CA ALA A 113 0.31 -1.43 0.85
C ALA A 113 0.98 -1.85 -0.46
N PHE A 114 2.31 -1.78 -0.50
CA PHE A 114 3.16 -2.22 -1.62
C PHE A 114 2.89 -1.47 -2.94
N GLY A 115 2.32 -0.25 -2.86
CA GLY A 115 1.99 0.60 -3.99
C GLY A 115 3.04 1.67 -4.29
N PHE A 116 3.53 2.38 -3.26
CA PHE A 116 4.35 3.59 -3.41
C PHE A 116 5.65 3.39 -4.21
N ARG A 117 6.31 2.23 -4.09
CA ARG A 117 7.53 1.96 -4.88
C ARG A 117 7.28 2.03 -6.38
N ASN A 118 6.03 1.81 -6.81
CA ASN A 118 5.61 1.77 -8.21
C ASN A 118 5.13 3.13 -8.74
N PHE A 119 4.89 4.11 -7.89
CA PHE A 119 4.47 5.44 -8.33
C PHE A 119 5.66 6.18 -8.95
N PRO A 120 5.53 6.70 -10.19
CA PRO A 120 6.58 7.49 -10.84
C PRO A 120 7.02 8.68 -10.00
N ASP A 121 6.06 9.45 -9.50
CA ASP A 121 6.27 10.64 -8.67
C ASP A 121 5.65 10.42 -7.29
N LYS A 122 6.50 10.12 -6.30
CA LYS A 122 6.07 9.86 -4.92
C LYS A 122 5.63 11.13 -4.19
N ALA A 123 6.27 12.27 -4.50
CA ALA A 123 5.91 13.55 -3.91
C ALA A 123 4.51 13.97 -4.35
N LYS A 124 4.20 13.80 -5.65
CA LYS A 124 2.87 14.08 -6.18
C LYS A 124 1.79 13.19 -5.55
N ALA A 125 2.06 11.89 -5.38
CA ALA A 125 1.14 10.97 -4.72
C ALA A 125 0.96 11.31 -3.22
N LEU A 126 2.03 11.70 -2.52
CA LEU A 126 1.97 12.16 -1.13
C LEU A 126 1.18 13.47 -1.00
N SER A 127 1.40 14.44 -1.88
CA SER A 127 0.63 15.69 -1.93
C SER A 127 -0.85 15.42 -2.17
N GLU A 128 -1.18 14.45 -3.03
CA GLU A 128 -2.57 14.07 -3.28
C GLU A 128 -3.18 13.37 -2.04
N CYS A 129 -2.44 12.47 -1.37
CA CYS A 129 -2.88 11.91 -0.10
C CYS A 129 -3.11 13.00 0.95
N HIS A 130 -2.21 14.00 1.03
CA HIS A 130 -2.37 15.11 1.95
C HIS A 130 -3.62 15.94 1.65
N ARG A 131 -3.89 16.23 0.37
CA ARG A 131 -5.11 16.92 -0.05
C ARG A 131 -6.37 16.18 0.36
N LEU A 132 -6.41 14.86 0.17
CA LEU A 132 -7.57 14.02 0.42
C LEU A 132 -7.85 13.78 1.90
N LEU A 133 -6.82 13.77 2.75
CA LEU A 133 -6.96 13.54 4.19
C LEU A 133 -7.62 14.74 4.87
N ALA A 134 -8.55 14.46 5.77
CA ALA A 134 -9.08 15.43 6.72
C ALA A 134 -7.99 15.88 7.69
N GLY A 135 -8.15 17.05 8.31
CA GLY A 135 -7.23 17.53 9.35
C GLY A 135 -7.12 16.54 10.50
N GLY A 136 -5.90 16.15 10.86
CA GLY A 136 -5.62 15.10 11.82
C GLY A 136 -5.74 13.66 11.29
N GLY A 137 -6.14 13.50 10.02
CA GLY A 137 -6.19 12.20 9.33
C GLY A 137 -4.82 11.55 9.18
N ARG A 138 -4.80 10.25 8.93
CA ARG A 138 -3.58 9.45 8.91
C ARG A 138 -3.36 8.77 7.57
N LEU A 139 -2.10 8.75 7.13
CA LEU A 139 -1.62 7.91 6.02
C LEU A 139 -0.81 6.75 6.59
N VAL A 140 -1.23 5.53 6.30
CA VAL A 140 -0.50 4.30 6.66
C VAL A 140 0.14 3.72 5.41
N VAL A 141 1.45 3.64 5.38
CA VAL A 141 2.23 3.08 4.28
C VAL A 141 2.91 1.80 4.73
N LEU A 142 2.62 0.69 4.06
CA LEU A 142 3.30 -0.58 4.22
C LEU A 142 4.07 -0.88 2.93
N GLU A 143 5.41 -0.86 2.99
CA GLU A 143 6.22 -0.91 1.78
C GLU A 143 7.56 -1.63 1.97
N LEU A 144 8.14 -2.06 0.85
CA LEU A 144 9.51 -2.55 0.74
C LEU A 144 10.39 -1.41 0.25
N PHE A 145 11.10 -0.77 1.15
CA PHE A 145 12.03 0.30 0.82
C PHE A 145 13.42 -0.24 0.47
N ARG A 146 14.21 0.56 -0.24
CA ARG A 146 15.60 0.24 -0.55
C ARG A 146 16.40 0.14 0.77
N PRO A 147 17.10 -0.99 1.03
CA PRO A 147 17.93 -1.13 2.23
C PRO A 147 19.06 -0.11 2.28
N THR A 148 19.35 0.45 3.44
CA THR A 148 20.43 1.44 3.64
C THR A 148 21.76 0.82 4.04
N SER A 149 21.76 -0.37 4.62
CA SER A 149 22.98 -1.06 5.02
C SER A 149 23.26 -2.29 4.15
N ARG A 150 24.54 -2.65 4.02
CA ARG A 150 24.96 -3.87 3.30
C ARG A 150 24.36 -5.13 3.91
N ILE A 151 24.25 -5.20 5.25
CA ILE A 151 23.69 -6.34 5.97
C ILE A 151 22.19 -6.47 5.68
N ALA A 152 21.42 -5.36 5.79
CA ALA A 152 20.01 -5.37 5.45
C ALA A 152 19.79 -5.73 3.97
N GLY A 153 20.59 -5.21 3.06
CA GLY A 153 20.57 -5.58 1.65
C GLY A 153 20.86 -7.05 1.40
N MET A 154 21.81 -7.63 2.12
CA MET A 154 22.13 -9.05 2.01
C MET A 154 20.96 -9.91 2.53
N LEU A 155 20.36 -9.56 3.67
CA LEU A 155 19.19 -10.28 4.22
C LEU A 155 18.00 -10.25 3.26
N VAL A 156 17.66 -9.07 2.72
CA VAL A 156 16.58 -8.92 1.74
C VAL A 156 16.88 -9.71 0.47
N ASN A 157 18.10 -9.62 -0.07
CA ASN A 157 18.48 -10.38 -1.26
C ASN A 157 18.48 -11.89 -1.02
N THR A 158 18.93 -12.36 0.15
CA THR A 158 18.89 -13.78 0.52
C THR A 158 17.44 -14.26 0.63
N TRP A 159 16.58 -13.49 1.31
CA TRP A 159 15.14 -13.81 1.38
C TRP A 159 14.50 -13.89 -0.01
N LEU A 160 14.72 -12.89 -0.83
CA LEU A 160 14.25 -12.90 -2.21
C LEU A 160 14.80 -14.11 -3.00
N ALA A 161 16.08 -14.48 -2.85
CA ALA A 161 16.67 -15.62 -3.53
C ALA A 161 16.09 -16.96 -3.07
N VAL A 162 15.83 -17.12 -1.76
CA VAL A 162 15.17 -18.32 -1.21
C VAL A 162 13.77 -18.47 -1.77
N VAL A 163 12.97 -17.38 -1.74
CA VAL A 163 11.62 -17.39 -2.27
C VAL A 163 11.61 -17.73 -3.76
N SER A 164 12.54 -17.16 -4.55
CA SER A 164 12.61 -17.47 -5.98
C SER A 164 12.94 -18.94 -6.28
N ARG A 165 13.80 -19.56 -5.44
CA ARG A 165 14.17 -20.98 -5.62
C ARG A 165 13.04 -21.95 -5.25
N LEU A 166 12.24 -21.60 -4.25
CA LEU A 166 11.09 -22.41 -3.82
C LEU A 166 9.98 -22.46 -4.87
N PHE A 167 9.92 -21.45 -5.77
CA PHE A 167 8.81 -21.26 -6.70
C PHE A 167 9.27 -21.05 -8.16
N ALA A 168 10.41 -21.62 -8.52
CA ALA A 168 11.20 -21.31 -9.73
C ALA A 168 10.59 -21.67 -11.09
N SER A 169 9.38 -22.24 -11.18
CA SER A 169 8.85 -22.68 -12.47
C SER A 169 8.08 -21.62 -13.26
N ASP A 170 7.40 -20.64 -12.59
CA ASP A 170 6.49 -19.73 -13.29
C ASP A 170 6.63 -18.23 -12.92
N ALA A 171 7.34 -17.90 -11.86
CA ALA A 171 7.40 -16.54 -11.28
C ALA A 171 8.65 -15.73 -11.66
N SER A 172 9.37 -16.09 -12.72
CA SER A 172 10.68 -15.49 -13.04
C SER A 172 10.62 -14.01 -13.44
N THR A 173 9.53 -13.59 -14.09
CA THR A 173 9.36 -12.20 -14.55
C THR A 173 8.95 -11.28 -13.40
N GLU A 174 8.01 -11.73 -12.59
CA GLU A 174 7.45 -11.02 -11.44
C GLU A 174 8.48 -10.87 -10.33
N TYR A 175 9.27 -11.91 -10.10
CA TYR A 175 10.39 -11.87 -9.16
C TYR A 175 11.46 -10.86 -9.60
N ARG A 176 11.85 -10.87 -10.89
CA ARG A 176 12.78 -9.87 -11.44
C ARG A 176 12.22 -8.45 -11.29
N TYR A 177 10.91 -8.29 -11.53
CA TYR A 177 10.24 -7.02 -11.32
C TYR A 177 10.30 -6.57 -9.86
N LEU A 178 9.94 -7.46 -8.90
CA LEU A 178 9.99 -7.14 -7.47
C LEU A 178 11.41 -6.73 -7.06
N ARG A 179 12.41 -7.54 -7.39
CA ARG A 179 13.81 -7.24 -7.08
C ARG A 179 14.26 -5.90 -7.66
N ARG A 180 13.89 -5.62 -8.91
CA ARG A 180 14.22 -4.36 -9.58
C ARG A 180 13.47 -3.18 -8.97
N SER A 181 12.20 -3.33 -8.64
CA SER A 181 11.40 -2.26 -8.02
C SER A 181 11.91 -1.90 -6.62
N VAL A 182 12.31 -2.87 -5.81
CA VAL A 182 12.91 -2.63 -4.48
C VAL A 182 14.30 -1.98 -4.61
N ALA A 183 15.13 -2.42 -5.56
CA ALA A 183 16.45 -1.84 -5.76
C ALA A 183 16.41 -0.38 -6.25
N ASN A 184 15.38 -0.02 -7.03
CA ASN A 184 15.24 1.30 -7.64
C ASN A 184 14.32 2.26 -6.87
N THR A 185 13.71 1.81 -5.77
CA THR A 185 12.87 2.69 -4.94
C THR A 185 13.73 3.53 -3.99
N VAL A 186 13.08 4.46 -3.33
CA VAL A 186 13.71 5.30 -2.28
C VAL A 186 13.98 4.48 -1.01
N THR A 187 14.86 4.98 -0.16
CA THR A 187 15.03 4.48 1.21
C THR A 187 13.87 4.94 2.10
N ALA A 188 13.72 4.31 3.26
CA ALA A 188 12.73 4.72 4.25
C ALA A 188 12.94 6.18 4.71
N ALA A 189 14.19 6.61 4.88
CA ALA A 189 14.53 7.97 5.30
C ALA A 189 14.20 9.01 4.20
N GLU A 190 14.53 8.73 2.94
CA GLU A 190 14.18 9.59 1.80
C GLU A 190 12.65 9.72 1.65
N PHE A 191 11.91 8.63 1.87
CA PHE A 191 10.44 8.66 1.82
C PHE A 191 9.85 9.53 2.95
N ILE A 192 10.36 9.39 4.18
CA ILE A 192 9.94 10.21 5.33
C ILE A 192 10.19 11.69 5.04
N ALA A 193 11.40 12.05 4.61
CA ALA A 193 11.73 13.44 4.26
C ALA A 193 10.78 14.01 3.20
N THR A 194 10.50 13.24 2.13
CA THR A 194 9.54 13.65 1.10
C THR A 194 8.13 13.83 1.66
N ALA A 195 7.72 12.98 2.61
CA ALA A 195 6.41 13.10 3.24
C ALA A 195 6.31 14.33 4.14
N GLU A 196 7.38 14.65 4.88
CA GLU A 196 7.49 15.86 5.68
C GLU A 196 7.44 17.13 4.82
N ASP A 197 8.13 17.15 3.69
CA ASP A 197 8.05 18.23 2.69
C ASP A 197 6.63 18.40 2.11
N CYS A 198 5.82 17.32 2.09
CA CYS A 198 4.42 17.35 1.67
C CYS A 198 3.43 17.69 2.82
N GLY A 199 3.91 18.08 4.01
CA GLY A 199 3.07 18.51 5.13
C GLY A 199 2.62 17.40 6.08
N PHE A 200 3.27 16.24 6.05
CA PHE A 200 3.03 15.18 7.01
C PHE A 200 3.99 15.24 8.18
N SER A 201 3.55 14.78 9.35
CA SER A 201 4.42 14.44 10.47
C SER A 201 4.48 12.91 10.66
N LEU A 202 5.67 12.39 10.97
CA LEU A 202 5.87 10.98 11.23
C LEU A 202 5.41 10.63 12.66
N CYS A 203 4.37 9.79 12.77
CA CYS A 203 3.89 9.30 14.06
C CYS A 203 4.54 7.97 14.46
N ARG A 204 4.81 7.11 13.49
CA ARG A 204 5.34 5.77 13.74
C ARG A 204 6.12 5.27 12.54
N ASN A 205 7.25 4.61 12.83
CA ASN A 205 8.02 3.83 11.87
C ASN A 205 8.34 2.46 12.49
N SER A 206 7.98 1.38 11.83
CA SER A 206 8.14 0.01 12.34
C SER A 206 8.63 -0.90 11.24
N PHE A 207 9.70 -1.64 11.54
CA PHE A 207 10.19 -2.68 10.65
C PHE A 207 9.42 -3.99 10.88
N PHE A 208 8.95 -4.59 9.81
CA PHE A 208 8.28 -5.88 9.79
C PHE A 208 9.17 -6.89 9.07
N PRO A 209 9.87 -7.75 9.82
CA PRO A 209 10.78 -8.72 9.22
C PRO A 209 10.08 -9.59 8.16
N PRO A 210 10.82 -10.04 7.12
CA PRO A 210 12.25 -9.80 6.90
C PRO A 210 12.56 -8.51 6.11
N ALA A 211 11.58 -7.81 5.55
CA ALA A 211 11.86 -6.76 4.58
C ALA A 211 10.89 -5.57 4.57
N ALA A 212 9.69 -5.70 5.17
CA ALA A 212 8.68 -4.66 5.08
C ALA A 212 8.87 -3.59 6.16
N THR A 213 8.49 -2.36 5.83
CA THR A 213 8.41 -1.25 6.77
C THR A 213 7.00 -0.68 6.74
N CYS A 214 6.47 -0.41 7.93
CA CYS A 214 5.19 0.26 8.10
C CYS A 214 5.39 1.63 8.72
N MET A 215 4.90 2.66 8.06
CA MET A 215 4.90 4.04 8.53
C MET A 215 3.48 4.52 8.75
N THR A 216 3.28 5.27 9.83
CA THR A 216 2.06 6.05 10.06
C THR A 216 2.45 7.52 10.07
N LEU A 217 1.88 8.25 9.14
CA LEU A 217 2.05 9.68 8.94
C LEU A 217 0.73 10.38 9.28
N LYS A 218 0.79 11.61 9.77
CA LYS A 218 -0.38 12.40 10.16
C LYS A 218 -0.38 13.72 9.39
N LYS A 219 -1.54 14.09 8.86
CA LYS A 219 -1.80 15.46 8.39
C LYS A 219 -2.07 16.35 9.59
N GLU A 220 -1.29 17.41 9.75
CA GLU A 220 -1.50 18.37 10.82
C GLU A 220 -2.86 19.08 10.66
N GLN A 221 -3.47 19.47 11.78
CA GLN A 221 -4.66 20.32 11.76
C GLN A 221 -4.20 21.74 11.47
N HIS A 222 -4.74 22.36 10.45
CA HIS A 222 -4.64 23.81 10.32
C HIS A 222 -5.49 24.42 11.42
N SER A 223 -4.82 25.15 12.32
CA SER A 223 -5.45 25.94 13.37
C SER A 223 -6.24 27.10 12.78
#